data_4ff87573ac6397f74342a3e4471fae8f
#
_entry.id   4ff87573ac6397f74342a3e4471fae8f
#
_cell.length_a   1.000
_cell.length_b   1.000
_cell.length_c   1.000
_cell.angle_alpha   90.00
_cell.angle_beta   90.00
_cell.angle_gamma   90.00
#
_symmetry.space_group_name_H-M   'P 1'
#
loop_
_entity.id
_entity.type
_entity.pdbx_description
1 polymer ?
#
loop_
_entity_poly.entity_id
_entity_poly.type
_entity_poly.pdbx_seq_one_letter_code
_entity_poly.pdbx_strand_id
1 'polypeptide(L)'
;MAQTSTTLSGAKSHVVDISGADISFTSTSGVYTIKSDGTVLTGAGKLAALDLVTVTNSTNNNSTFTVKAVVSTTEFTVEEIVTTETADGSTSVTLDHTGFVTDKAKGDGYYSQPDGVHTVAYQIVNLGDSTDDFNGTIKMQGTLATTPTEDDWFDISGTTLTSDQSTTNHAYNF
;
A
#
# COMPACT_ATOMS: atom_id res chain seq x y z
N MET A 1 12.36 27.54 15.73
CA MET A 1 12.75 26.74 14.55
C MET A 1 11.58 26.75 13.58
N ALA A 2 11.82 26.76 12.27
CA ALA A 2 10.74 26.64 11.30
C ALA A 2 10.27 25.17 11.32
N GLN A 3 8.96 24.96 11.44
CA GLN A 3 8.36 23.64 11.30
C GLN A 3 8.46 23.25 9.83
N THR A 4 9.02 22.08 9.56
CA THR A 4 9.00 21.47 8.22
C THR A 4 7.82 20.52 8.13
N SER A 5 7.11 20.54 7.02
CA SER A 5 6.07 19.57 6.74
C SER A 5 6.34 18.85 5.40
N THR A 6 6.05 17.57 5.37
CA THR A 6 6.20 16.74 4.18
C THR A 6 4.90 16.01 3.93
N THR A 7 4.41 16.03 2.69
CA THR A 7 3.27 15.22 2.29
C THR A 7 3.76 13.78 2.10
N LEU A 8 3.27 12.86 2.91
CA LEU A 8 3.63 11.44 2.85
C LEU A 8 2.84 10.68 1.76
N SER A 9 1.61 11.11 1.50
CA SER A 9 0.77 10.55 0.44
C SER A 9 -0.20 11.58 -0.07
N GLY A 10 -0.48 11.57 -1.37
CA GLY A 10 -1.61 12.27 -1.96
C GLY A 10 -2.94 11.57 -1.62
N ALA A 11 -4.03 12.07 -2.21
CA ALA A 11 -5.33 11.43 -2.06
C ALA A 11 -5.30 9.99 -2.60
N LYS A 12 -5.88 9.08 -1.85
CA LYS A 12 -6.02 7.67 -2.20
C LYS A 12 -7.50 7.28 -2.16
N SER A 13 -7.89 6.39 -3.05
CA SER A 13 -9.23 5.81 -3.09
C SER A 13 -9.14 4.31 -3.30
N HIS A 14 -10.18 3.60 -2.89
CA HIS A 14 -10.28 2.17 -3.15
C HIS A 14 -10.32 1.89 -4.66
N VAL A 15 -9.67 0.81 -5.05
CA VAL A 15 -9.68 0.29 -6.42
C VAL A 15 -10.58 -0.95 -6.46
N VAL A 16 -11.40 -1.07 -7.49
CA VAL A 16 -12.24 -2.26 -7.69
C VAL A 16 -11.36 -3.48 -7.93
N ASP A 17 -11.72 -4.61 -7.35
CA ASP A 17 -11.03 -5.88 -7.51
C ASP A 17 -10.79 -6.23 -8.98
N ILE A 18 -9.60 -6.71 -9.27
CA ILE A 18 -9.19 -7.12 -10.60
C ILE A 18 -9.09 -8.65 -10.63
N SER A 19 -9.71 -9.27 -11.60
CA SER A 19 -9.63 -10.73 -11.78
C SER A 19 -9.27 -11.07 -13.22
N GLY A 20 -8.41 -12.08 -13.39
CA GLY A 20 -8.01 -12.56 -14.70
C GLY A 20 -7.40 -13.96 -14.64
N ALA A 21 -7.73 -14.78 -15.62
CA ALA A 21 -7.14 -16.10 -15.79
C ALA A 21 -5.77 -16.04 -16.52
N ASP A 22 -5.36 -14.85 -16.92
CA ASP A 22 -4.11 -14.51 -17.59
C ASP A 22 -3.06 -13.88 -16.66
N ILE A 23 -3.35 -13.80 -15.35
CA ILE A 23 -2.42 -13.27 -14.36
C ILE A 23 -1.35 -14.30 -14.03
N SER A 24 -0.11 -13.85 -14.04
CA SER A 24 1.08 -14.67 -13.78
C SER A 24 2.06 -13.93 -12.86
N PHE A 25 2.96 -14.69 -12.24
CA PHE A 25 3.95 -14.22 -11.29
C PHE A 25 5.34 -14.62 -11.75
N THR A 26 6.30 -13.71 -11.65
CA THR A 26 7.69 -14.01 -11.99
C THR A 26 8.64 -13.52 -10.92
N SER A 27 9.65 -14.34 -10.63
CA SER A 27 10.76 -14.01 -9.73
C SER A 27 12.05 -14.15 -10.53
N THR A 28 12.69 -13.02 -10.83
CA THR A 28 13.92 -13.00 -11.64
C THR A 28 14.93 -12.04 -11.01
N SER A 29 16.06 -12.59 -10.59
CA SER A 29 17.19 -11.80 -10.04
C SER A 29 16.78 -10.82 -8.93
N GLY A 30 15.85 -11.23 -8.05
CA GLY A 30 15.37 -10.40 -6.94
C GLY A 30 14.33 -9.34 -7.35
N VAL A 31 13.84 -9.38 -8.59
CA VAL A 31 12.70 -8.59 -9.04
C VAL A 31 11.47 -9.49 -9.05
N TYR A 32 10.44 -9.07 -8.34
CA TYR A 32 9.18 -9.79 -8.18
C TYR A 32 8.09 -9.08 -8.95
N THR A 33 7.46 -9.75 -9.88
CA THR A 33 6.55 -9.12 -10.84
C THR A 33 5.22 -9.87 -10.89
N ILE A 34 4.12 -9.12 -10.92
CA ILE A 34 2.77 -9.59 -11.24
C ILE A 34 2.38 -8.99 -12.58
N LYS A 35 2.01 -9.82 -13.54
CA LYS A 35 1.66 -9.39 -14.89
C LYS A 35 0.49 -10.17 -15.46
N SER A 36 -0.11 -9.62 -16.50
CA SER A 36 -1.21 -10.19 -17.26
C SER A 36 -0.94 -10.02 -18.76
N ASP A 37 -1.46 -10.92 -19.57
CA ASP A 37 -1.34 -10.83 -21.03
C ASP A 37 -2.47 -9.97 -21.68
N GLY A 38 -3.52 -9.62 -20.92
CA GLY A 38 -4.66 -8.83 -21.44
C GLY A 38 -5.40 -8.03 -20.39
N THR A 39 -5.47 -8.50 -19.14
CA THR A 39 -6.17 -7.81 -18.06
C THR A 39 -5.40 -6.54 -17.65
N VAL A 40 -6.09 -5.39 -17.63
CA VAL A 40 -5.50 -4.12 -17.19
C VAL A 40 -5.40 -4.10 -15.66
N LEU A 41 -4.17 -4.04 -15.16
CA LEU A 41 -3.86 -4.09 -13.72
C LEU A 41 -3.63 -2.69 -13.13
N THR A 42 -3.08 -1.76 -13.90
CA THR A 42 -2.62 -0.45 -13.43
C THR A 42 -3.15 0.69 -14.30
N GLY A 43 -3.07 1.91 -13.80
CA GLY A 43 -3.51 3.12 -14.53
C GLY A 43 -4.65 3.85 -13.82
N ALA A 44 -5.37 4.69 -14.53
CA ALA A 44 -6.46 5.50 -13.96
C ALA A 44 -7.57 4.59 -13.40
N GLY A 45 -7.88 4.74 -12.09
CA GLY A 45 -8.86 3.91 -11.37
C GLY A 45 -8.44 2.45 -11.18
N LYS A 46 -7.16 2.16 -11.31
CA LYS A 46 -6.55 0.84 -11.10
C LYS A 46 -5.39 0.98 -10.12
N LEU A 47 -4.66 -0.13 -9.90
CA LEU A 47 -3.54 -0.19 -8.98
C LEU A 47 -2.44 0.82 -9.32
N ALA A 48 -1.85 1.38 -8.29
CA ALA A 48 -0.74 2.32 -8.34
C ALA A 48 0.38 1.89 -7.37
N ALA A 49 1.54 2.52 -7.48
CA ALA A 49 2.61 2.29 -6.51
C ALA A 49 2.15 2.60 -5.08
N LEU A 50 2.63 1.80 -4.13
CA LEU A 50 2.31 1.82 -2.71
C LEU A 50 0.90 1.29 -2.36
N ASP A 51 0.14 0.80 -3.31
CA ASP A 51 -1.11 0.08 -3.00
C ASP A 51 -0.82 -1.31 -2.43
N LEU A 52 -1.67 -1.75 -1.50
CA LEU A 52 -1.68 -3.11 -0.96
C LEU A 52 -2.68 -3.96 -1.72
N VAL A 53 -2.22 -5.10 -2.18
CA VAL A 53 -3.00 -6.03 -2.99
C VAL A 53 -2.99 -7.41 -2.36
N THR A 54 -4.16 -7.92 -2.00
CA THR A 54 -4.30 -9.31 -1.56
C THR A 54 -4.62 -10.20 -2.76
N VAL A 55 -3.74 -11.15 -3.02
CA VAL A 55 -3.91 -12.13 -4.08
C VAL A 55 -4.66 -13.34 -3.54
N THR A 56 -5.67 -13.78 -4.27
CA THR A 56 -6.41 -15.02 -4.01
C THR A 56 -6.60 -15.84 -5.29
N ASN A 57 -6.85 -17.13 -5.12
CA ASN A 57 -7.00 -18.11 -6.21
C ASN A 57 -5.72 -18.34 -7.04
N SER A 58 -4.57 -17.91 -6.59
CA SER A 58 -3.28 -18.35 -7.12
C SER A 58 -2.90 -19.70 -6.53
N THR A 59 -2.07 -20.46 -7.21
CA THR A 59 -1.57 -21.74 -6.69
C THR A 59 -0.54 -21.53 -5.56
N ASN A 60 0.35 -20.54 -5.70
CA ASN A 60 1.51 -20.37 -4.81
C ASN A 60 1.62 -18.97 -4.18
N ASN A 61 0.82 -17.99 -4.63
CA ASN A 61 1.00 -16.59 -4.27
C ASN A 61 -0.22 -15.97 -3.55
N ASN A 62 -0.97 -16.76 -2.79
CA ASN A 62 -2.10 -16.26 -1.99
C ASN A 62 -1.58 -15.50 -0.76
N SER A 63 -1.30 -14.22 -0.93
CA SER A 63 -0.75 -13.33 0.10
C SER A 63 -1.07 -11.88 -0.21
N THR A 64 -0.72 -10.97 0.70
CA THR A 64 -0.78 -9.53 0.45
C THR A 64 0.59 -9.06 -0.02
N PHE A 65 0.58 -8.22 -1.06
CA PHE A 65 1.76 -7.64 -1.70
C PHE A 65 1.65 -6.13 -1.75
N THR A 66 2.80 -5.46 -1.61
CA THR A 66 2.92 -4.01 -1.79
C THR A 66 3.37 -3.72 -3.22
N VAL A 67 2.58 -2.94 -3.96
CA VAL A 67 2.97 -2.50 -5.30
C VAL A 67 4.17 -1.58 -5.21
N LYS A 68 5.32 -2.05 -5.67
CA LYS A 68 6.59 -1.29 -5.66
C LYS A 68 6.65 -0.26 -6.77
N ALA A 69 6.40 -0.70 -7.99
CA ALA A 69 6.45 0.16 -9.16
C ALA A 69 5.54 -0.35 -10.28
N VAL A 70 4.89 0.58 -10.95
CA VAL A 70 4.15 0.30 -12.18
C VAL A 70 5.12 0.23 -13.35
N VAL A 71 5.10 -0.88 -14.10
CA VAL A 71 5.93 -1.09 -15.30
C VAL A 71 5.15 -0.77 -16.56
N SER A 72 3.90 -1.25 -16.65
CA SER A 72 2.99 -1.01 -17.76
C SER A 72 1.53 -1.09 -17.26
N THR A 73 0.56 -0.94 -18.15
CA THR A 73 -0.86 -1.12 -17.80
C THR A 73 -1.22 -2.55 -17.38
N THR A 74 -0.39 -3.52 -17.73
CA THR A 74 -0.61 -4.95 -17.46
C THR A 74 0.49 -5.56 -16.59
N GLU A 75 1.38 -4.73 -16.00
CA GLU A 75 2.53 -5.23 -15.26
C GLU A 75 2.94 -4.27 -14.15
N PHE A 76 3.22 -4.81 -12.97
CA PHE A 76 3.82 -4.08 -11.85
C PHE A 76 4.75 -5.00 -11.05
N THR A 77 5.71 -4.39 -10.35
CA THR A 77 6.58 -5.09 -9.40
C THR A 77 6.07 -4.94 -7.98
N VAL A 78 6.43 -5.89 -7.11
CA VAL A 78 6.08 -5.90 -5.69
C VAL A 78 7.33 -5.95 -4.81
N GLU A 79 7.17 -5.61 -3.53
CA GLU A 79 8.27 -5.65 -2.54
C GLU A 79 8.51 -7.08 -2.04
N GLU A 80 7.46 -7.84 -1.83
CA GLU A 80 7.50 -9.17 -1.25
C GLU A 80 7.89 -10.23 -2.29
N ILE A 81 8.40 -11.35 -1.81
CA ILE A 81 8.82 -12.47 -2.65
C ILE A 81 7.61 -13.15 -3.29
N VAL A 82 7.63 -13.32 -4.60
CA VAL A 82 6.67 -14.16 -5.31
C VAL A 82 7.34 -15.46 -5.78
N THR A 83 6.56 -16.52 -5.80
CA THR A 83 6.91 -17.78 -6.47
C THR A 83 6.51 -17.69 -7.93
N THR A 84 7.42 -18.05 -8.85
CA THR A 84 7.10 -18.04 -10.28
C THR A 84 5.92 -18.98 -10.57
N GLU A 85 4.90 -18.43 -11.20
CA GLU A 85 3.66 -19.12 -11.54
C GLU A 85 3.14 -18.62 -12.90
N THR A 86 2.94 -19.54 -13.81
CA THR A 86 2.39 -19.23 -15.14
C THR A 86 0.87 -19.25 -15.07
N ALA A 87 0.22 -18.31 -15.74
CA ALA A 87 -1.22 -18.31 -15.91
C ALA A 87 -1.68 -19.62 -16.57
N ASP A 88 -2.72 -20.24 -16.03
CA ASP A 88 -3.25 -21.50 -16.55
C ASP A 88 -4.38 -21.31 -17.60
N GLY A 89 -4.82 -20.05 -17.77
CA GLY A 89 -5.87 -19.67 -18.71
C GLY A 89 -7.28 -20.11 -18.31
N SER A 90 -7.45 -20.72 -17.13
CA SER A 90 -8.74 -21.26 -16.65
C SER A 90 -9.13 -20.76 -15.29
N THR A 91 -8.19 -20.63 -14.35
CA THR A 91 -8.45 -20.17 -13.00
C THR A 91 -8.24 -18.66 -12.92
N SER A 92 -9.28 -17.92 -12.56
CA SER A 92 -9.16 -16.49 -12.34
C SER A 92 -8.47 -16.20 -11.01
N VAL A 93 -7.27 -15.63 -11.09
CA VAL A 93 -6.59 -15.03 -9.96
C VAL A 93 -7.25 -13.69 -9.65
N THR A 94 -7.53 -13.40 -8.38
CA THR A 94 -8.10 -12.12 -7.95
C THR A 94 -7.02 -11.31 -7.24
N LEU A 95 -6.97 -10.02 -7.59
CA LEU A 95 -6.17 -8.98 -6.95
C LEU A 95 -7.14 -8.03 -6.24
N ASP A 96 -7.28 -8.20 -4.94
CA ASP A 96 -8.15 -7.39 -4.08
C ASP A 96 -7.36 -6.23 -3.49
N HIS A 97 -7.76 -4.99 -3.80
CA HIS A 97 -7.14 -3.79 -3.25
C HIS A 97 -7.55 -3.63 -1.79
N THR A 98 -6.64 -3.94 -0.88
CA THR A 98 -6.90 -3.96 0.57
C THR A 98 -6.39 -2.73 1.31
N GLY A 99 -5.72 -1.81 0.63
CA GLY A 99 -5.23 -0.58 1.24
C GLY A 99 -4.05 0.04 0.52
N PHE A 100 -3.27 0.82 1.23
CA PHE A 100 -2.04 1.41 0.71
C PHE A 100 -1.07 1.73 1.85
N VAL A 101 0.21 1.88 1.52
CA VAL A 101 1.24 2.43 2.39
C VAL A 101 1.67 3.81 1.88
N THR A 102 2.33 4.59 2.72
CA THR A 102 2.91 5.88 2.31
C THR A 102 4.39 5.71 2.01
N ASP A 103 4.99 6.75 1.43
CA ASP A 103 6.44 6.84 1.38
C ASP A 103 7.05 6.79 2.78
N LYS A 104 8.21 6.16 2.88
CA LYS A 104 8.98 6.04 4.11
C LYS A 104 9.70 7.36 4.40
N ALA A 105 9.48 7.94 5.57
CA ALA A 105 10.12 9.18 5.99
C ALA A 105 11.08 8.93 7.15
N LYS A 106 12.21 9.65 7.17
CA LYS A 106 13.15 9.60 8.30
C LYS A 106 12.64 10.49 9.43
N GLY A 107 12.63 9.92 10.63
CA GLY A 107 12.32 10.67 11.85
C GLY A 107 13.45 11.61 12.29
N ASP A 108 13.14 12.61 13.12
CA ASP A 108 14.10 13.61 13.61
C ASP A 108 15.24 13.01 14.43
N GLY A 109 14.98 11.92 15.16
CA GLY A 109 16.02 11.19 15.90
C GLY A 109 17.14 10.66 15.01
N TYR A 110 16.88 10.41 13.74
CA TYR A 110 17.89 10.02 12.75
C TYR A 110 18.93 11.12 12.52
N TYR A 111 18.54 12.37 12.66
CA TYR A 111 19.41 13.55 12.46
C TYR A 111 20.01 14.09 13.76
N SER A 112 20.00 13.30 14.84
CA SER A 112 20.49 13.72 16.16
C SER A 112 19.77 14.92 16.74
N GLN A 113 18.48 15.08 16.46
CA GLN A 113 17.63 16.13 17.06
C GLN A 113 16.98 15.55 18.33
N PRO A 114 17.31 16.07 19.53
CA PRO A 114 16.90 15.45 20.79
C PRO A 114 15.43 15.62 21.16
N ASP A 115 14.70 16.52 20.51
CA ASP A 115 13.36 16.96 20.94
C ASP A 115 12.29 16.75 19.86
N GLY A 116 12.45 15.68 19.03
CA GLY A 116 11.55 15.41 17.91
C GLY A 116 10.16 14.95 18.34
N VAL A 117 9.23 15.88 18.51
CA VAL A 117 7.81 15.54 18.48
C VAL A 117 7.37 15.46 17.02
N HIS A 118 7.01 14.25 16.59
CA HIS A 118 6.42 14.04 15.27
C HIS A 118 4.92 14.25 15.34
N THR A 119 4.41 15.11 14.48
CA THR A 119 2.97 15.25 14.28
C THR A 119 2.64 14.72 12.90
N VAL A 120 1.78 13.71 12.84
CA VAL A 120 1.18 13.28 11.58
C VAL A 120 -0.27 13.69 11.55
N ALA A 121 -0.65 14.34 10.46
CA ALA A 121 -2.03 14.71 10.20
C ALA A 121 -2.53 14.01 8.95
N TYR A 122 -3.75 13.50 9.01
CA TYR A 122 -4.45 12.99 7.85
C TYR A 122 -5.90 13.46 7.83
N GLN A 123 -6.44 13.58 6.64
CA GLN A 123 -7.80 13.97 6.40
C GLN A 123 -8.58 12.82 5.79
N ILE A 124 -9.69 12.48 6.42
CA ILE A 124 -10.72 11.64 5.83
C ILE A 124 -11.73 12.55 5.18
N VAL A 125 -12.05 12.30 3.91
CA VAL A 125 -13.05 13.04 3.16
C VAL A 125 -14.24 12.12 2.93
N ASN A 126 -15.38 12.51 3.51
CA ASN A 126 -16.67 11.87 3.24
C ASN A 126 -17.31 12.61 2.05
N LEU A 127 -17.59 11.90 0.97
CA LEU A 127 -18.18 12.45 -0.23
C LEU A 127 -19.70 12.47 -0.20
N GLY A 128 -20.31 12.02 0.92
CA GLY A 128 -21.77 12.02 1.13
C GLY A 128 -22.49 10.87 0.45
N ASP A 129 -21.76 9.92 -0.09
CA ASP A 129 -22.29 8.65 -0.61
C ASP A 129 -21.75 7.53 0.27
N SER A 130 -22.63 6.76 0.90
CA SER A 130 -22.26 5.67 1.80
C SER A 130 -21.41 4.56 1.16
N THR A 131 -21.29 4.55 -0.16
CA THR A 131 -20.44 3.60 -0.89
C THR A 131 -19.01 4.09 -1.04
N ASP A 132 -18.79 5.41 -0.90
CA ASP A 132 -17.48 6.05 -1.08
C ASP A 132 -16.83 6.49 0.24
N ASP A 133 -17.53 6.27 1.37
CA ASP A 133 -17.01 6.62 2.69
C ASP A 133 -15.84 5.72 3.09
N PHE A 134 -14.84 6.31 3.75
CA PHE A 134 -13.71 5.52 4.27
C PHE A 134 -14.19 4.44 5.24
N ASN A 135 -13.88 3.21 4.94
CA ASN A 135 -14.14 2.05 5.78
C ASN A 135 -12.86 1.23 5.92
N GLY A 136 -12.14 1.43 7.00
CA GLY A 136 -10.87 0.75 7.20
C GLY A 136 -10.14 1.23 8.43
N THR A 137 -8.85 0.96 8.49
CA THR A 137 -7.97 1.36 9.58
C THR A 137 -6.76 2.10 9.02
N ILE A 138 -6.47 3.26 9.57
CA ILE A 138 -5.23 3.99 9.34
C ILE A 138 -4.38 3.86 10.60
N LYS A 139 -3.11 3.51 10.44
CA LYS A 139 -2.16 3.42 11.54
C LYS A 139 -0.81 3.93 11.11
N MET A 140 -0.02 4.35 12.09
CA MET A 140 1.38 4.70 11.86
C MET A 140 2.27 3.55 12.27
N GLN A 141 3.30 3.35 11.48
CA GLN A 141 4.35 2.39 11.76
C GLN A 141 5.70 3.08 11.86
N GLY A 142 6.57 2.55 12.68
CA GLY A 142 7.94 2.98 12.85
C GLY A 142 8.91 1.82 12.73
N THR A 143 10.18 2.15 12.49
CA THR A 143 11.28 1.19 12.50
C THR A 143 12.53 1.84 13.08
N LEU A 144 13.37 1.05 13.71
CA LEU A 144 14.71 1.46 14.18
C LEU A 144 15.82 0.99 13.22
N ALA A 145 15.47 0.25 12.18
CA ALA A 145 16.42 -0.21 11.19
C ALA A 145 16.86 0.94 10.28
N THR A 146 18.16 1.02 9.98
CA THR A 146 18.71 2.02 9.05
C THR A 146 18.39 1.73 7.60
N THR A 147 18.14 0.46 7.28
CA THR A 147 17.69 -0.02 5.96
C THR A 147 16.57 -1.03 6.21
N PRO A 148 15.33 -0.56 6.42
CA PRO A 148 14.24 -1.43 6.83
C PRO A 148 13.77 -2.36 5.70
N THR A 149 13.51 -3.60 6.08
CA THR A 149 12.69 -4.57 5.32
C THR A 149 11.24 -4.49 5.79
N GLU A 150 10.32 -5.19 5.15
CA GLU A 150 8.91 -5.15 5.55
C GLU A 150 8.66 -5.75 6.95
N ASP A 151 9.53 -6.65 7.42
CA ASP A 151 9.43 -7.26 8.76
C ASP A 151 9.94 -6.36 9.90
N ASP A 152 10.59 -5.24 9.58
CA ASP A 152 11.18 -4.33 10.57
C ASP A 152 10.20 -3.26 11.11
N TRP A 153 8.97 -3.21 10.58
CA TRP A 153 7.98 -2.20 10.94
C TRP A 153 7.10 -2.64 12.10
N PHE A 154 6.90 -1.76 13.07
CA PHE A 154 6.01 -1.97 14.21
C PHE A 154 4.98 -0.84 14.31
N ASP A 155 3.79 -1.18 14.80
CA ASP A 155 2.72 -0.21 14.98
C ASP A 155 3.04 0.74 16.13
N ILE A 156 2.91 2.05 15.89
CA ILE A 156 3.07 3.07 16.92
C ILE A 156 1.77 3.16 17.72
N SER A 157 1.85 2.85 19.02
CA SER A 157 0.70 2.82 19.92
C SER A 157 -0.01 4.18 19.97
N GLY A 158 -1.34 4.14 19.96
CA GLY A 158 -2.17 5.36 20.04
C GLY A 158 -2.37 6.11 18.73
N THR A 159 -1.83 5.61 17.61
CA THR A 159 -1.98 6.27 16.30
C THR A 159 -3.02 5.60 15.40
N THR A 160 -3.70 4.57 15.88
CA THR A 160 -4.69 3.82 15.10
C THR A 160 -6.02 4.56 15.07
N LEU A 161 -6.52 4.83 13.88
CA LEU A 161 -7.88 5.27 13.61
C LEU A 161 -8.62 4.16 12.87
N THR A 162 -9.77 3.76 13.39
CA THR A 162 -10.63 2.74 12.76
C THR A 162 -11.93 3.37 12.31
N SER A 163 -12.27 3.20 11.05
CA SER A 163 -13.58 3.46 10.42
C SER A 163 -14.28 4.72 10.92
N ASP A 164 -13.86 5.88 10.44
CA ASP A 164 -14.56 7.14 10.68
C ASP A 164 -15.18 7.63 9.36
N GLN A 165 -16.51 7.59 9.30
CA GLN A 165 -17.28 8.01 8.11
C GLN A 165 -17.57 9.51 8.08
N SER A 166 -17.01 10.28 9.01
CA SER A 166 -17.13 11.73 9.00
C SER A 166 -15.95 12.39 8.28
N THR A 167 -16.21 13.51 7.60
CA THR A 167 -15.12 14.37 7.10
C THR A 167 -14.44 15.01 8.30
N THR A 168 -13.24 14.54 8.63
CA THR A 168 -12.50 15.01 9.80
C THR A 168 -11.01 15.12 9.50
N ASN A 169 -10.36 16.00 10.25
CA ASN A 169 -8.90 16.09 10.29
C ASN A 169 -8.42 15.42 11.59
N HIS A 170 -7.51 14.51 11.47
CA HIS A 170 -6.88 13.83 12.59
C HIS A 170 -5.41 14.22 12.66
N ALA A 171 -4.92 14.47 13.88
CA ALA A 171 -3.52 14.72 14.14
C ALA A 171 -3.05 13.90 15.35
N TYR A 172 -1.92 13.24 15.22
CA TYR A 172 -1.28 12.45 16.26
C TYR A 172 0.12 12.96 16.51
N ASN A 173 0.48 13.09 17.79
CA ASN A 173 1.83 13.41 18.26
C ASN A 173 2.43 12.15 18.90
N PHE A 174 3.69 11.87 18.61
CA PHE A 174 4.43 10.72 19.16
C PHE A 174 5.93 11.01 19.19
#